data_9b478c4064e0011956849bb2205f7054
#
_entry.id   9b478c4064e0011956849bb2205f7054
#
_cell.length_a   1.000
_cell.length_b   1.000
_cell.length_c   1.000
_cell.angle_alpha   90.00
_cell.angle_beta   90.00
_cell.angle_gamma   90.00
#
_symmetry.space_group_name_H-M   'P 1'
#
loop_
_entity.id
_entity.type
_entity.pdbx_description
1 polymer ?
#
loop_
_entity_poly.entity_id
_entity_poly.type
_entity_poly.pdbx_seq_one_letter_code
_entity_poly.pdbx_strand_id
1 'polypeptide(L)'
;MARILVVDDEPDVRELVEVLLAAPDRQIDGADGGRAAIDRLAVHSYDLVVSDLRMPEVDGIQIYRAIQERPAPRPALLFMSGFTNAAEFVPFLREAGTPVVAKPFDVPELRRVVARLLGEA
;
A
#
# COMPACT_ATOMS: atom_id res chain seq x y z
N MET A 1 -12.35 -9.99 -9.73
CA MET A 1 -12.11 -8.55 -9.52
C MET A 1 -11.10 -8.37 -8.40
N ALA A 2 -10.06 -7.61 -8.65
CA ALA A 2 -9.06 -7.30 -7.64
C ALA A 2 -9.56 -6.18 -6.72
N ARG A 3 -9.29 -6.28 -5.44
CA ARG A 3 -9.65 -5.26 -4.46
C ARG A 3 -8.38 -4.67 -3.86
N ILE A 4 -8.22 -3.36 -3.97
CA ILE A 4 -7.01 -2.64 -3.57
C ILE A 4 -7.35 -1.61 -2.50
N LEU A 5 -6.55 -1.55 -1.45
CA LEU A 5 -6.63 -0.51 -0.42
C LEU A 5 -5.46 0.46 -0.61
N VAL A 6 -5.76 1.73 -0.79
CA VAL A 6 -4.76 2.81 -0.90
C VAL A 6 -4.75 3.59 0.40
N VAL A 7 -3.59 3.67 1.05
CA VAL A 7 -3.43 4.28 2.36
C VAL A 7 -2.44 5.43 2.28
N ASP A 8 -2.90 6.63 2.55
CA ASP A 8 -2.05 7.82 2.62
C ASP A 8 -2.80 8.88 3.43
N ASP A 9 -2.10 9.56 4.33
CA ASP A 9 -2.67 10.63 5.14
C ASP A 9 -2.81 11.95 4.37
N GLU A 10 -2.19 12.05 3.19
CA GLU A 10 -2.33 13.19 2.30
C GLU A 10 -3.42 12.93 1.27
N PRO A 11 -4.57 13.65 1.33
CA PRO A 11 -5.70 13.38 0.42
C PRO A 11 -5.34 13.49 -1.06
N ASP A 12 -4.52 14.46 -1.43
CA ASP A 12 -4.15 14.68 -2.83
C ASP A 12 -3.34 13.49 -3.38
N VAL A 13 -2.42 12.97 -2.58
CA VAL A 13 -1.61 11.81 -2.98
C VAL A 13 -2.47 10.56 -3.04
N ARG A 14 -3.32 10.35 -2.03
CA ARG A 14 -4.22 9.20 -1.99
C ARG A 14 -5.13 9.17 -3.21
N GLU A 15 -5.78 10.29 -3.53
CA GLU A 15 -6.67 10.40 -4.67
C GLU A 15 -5.94 10.17 -6.00
N LEU A 16 -4.72 10.70 -6.13
CA LEU A 16 -3.91 10.49 -7.32
C LEU A 16 -3.62 9.00 -7.52
N VAL A 17 -3.20 8.31 -6.47
CA VAL A 17 -2.90 6.88 -6.57
C VAL A 17 -4.16 6.08 -6.91
N GLU A 18 -5.29 6.42 -6.31
CA GLU A 18 -6.56 5.78 -6.63
C GLU A 18 -6.90 5.91 -8.12
N VAL A 19 -6.71 7.10 -8.69
CA VAL A 19 -6.95 7.34 -10.12
C VAL A 19 -5.97 6.55 -10.99
N LEU A 20 -4.69 6.54 -10.62
CA LEU A 20 -3.65 5.84 -11.39
C LEU A 20 -3.86 4.33 -11.42
N LEU A 21 -4.46 3.76 -10.39
CA LEU A 21 -4.68 2.32 -10.27
C LEU A 21 -6.06 1.88 -10.72
N ALA A 22 -6.96 2.81 -11.03
CA ALA A 22 -8.33 2.49 -11.44
C ALA A 22 -8.34 1.66 -12.73
N ALA A 23 -9.19 0.65 -12.77
CA ALA A 23 -9.41 -0.20 -13.94
C ALA A 23 -10.77 -0.88 -13.81
N PRO A 24 -11.40 -1.30 -14.93
CA PRO A 24 -12.74 -1.88 -14.87
C PRO A 24 -12.87 -3.12 -13.99
N ASP A 25 -11.80 -3.89 -13.84
CA ASP A 25 -11.76 -5.13 -13.06
C ASP A 25 -11.16 -4.93 -11.66
N ARG A 26 -11.10 -3.70 -11.17
CA ARG A 26 -10.56 -3.38 -9.85
C ARG A 26 -11.54 -2.57 -9.03
N GLN A 27 -11.64 -2.89 -7.75
CA GLN A 27 -12.32 -2.07 -6.75
C GLN A 27 -11.25 -1.42 -5.88
N ILE A 28 -11.29 -0.10 -5.73
CA ILE A 28 -10.28 0.63 -4.97
C ILE A 28 -10.94 1.35 -3.80
N ASP A 29 -10.46 1.07 -2.61
CA ASP A 29 -10.86 1.74 -1.38
C ASP A 29 -9.72 2.62 -0.89
N GLY A 30 -10.04 3.75 -0.27
CA GLY A 30 -9.06 4.63 0.33
C GLY A 30 -9.12 4.59 1.85
N ALA A 31 -7.97 4.82 2.49
CA ALA A 31 -7.88 5.03 3.92
C ALA A 31 -6.96 6.23 4.18
N ASP A 32 -7.34 7.10 5.10
CA ASP A 32 -6.64 8.36 5.36
C ASP A 32 -5.49 8.22 6.37
N GLY A 33 -5.18 7.03 6.78
CA GLY A 33 -4.09 6.73 7.71
C GLY A 33 -4.05 5.28 8.09
N GLY A 34 -3.05 4.93 8.90
CA GLY A 34 -2.84 3.53 9.28
C GLY A 34 -3.97 2.94 10.12
N ARG A 35 -4.57 3.74 11.00
CA ARG A 35 -5.68 3.28 11.82
C ARG A 35 -6.88 2.90 10.95
N ALA A 36 -7.26 3.78 10.02
CA ALA A 36 -8.36 3.50 9.10
C ALA A 36 -8.06 2.28 8.24
N ALA A 37 -6.80 2.12 7.82
CA ALA A 37 -6.38 0.96 7.05
C ALA A 37 -6.56 -0.34 7.83
N ILE A 38 -6.12 -0.39 9.08
CA ILE A 38 -6.25 -1.57 9.93
C ILE A 38 -7.73 -1.90 10.17
N ASP A 39 -8.56 -0.88 10.38
CA ASP A 39 -10.00 -1.07 10.55
C ASP A 39 -10.63 -1.67 9.29
N ARG A 40 -10.23 -1.21 8.11
CA ARG A 40 -10.73 -1.76 6.86
C ARG A 40 -10.26 -3.20 6.64
N LEU A 41 -9.02 -3.50 6.96
CA LEU A 41 -8.48 -4.85 6.87
C LEU A 41 -9.19 -5.83 7.80
N ALA A 42 -9.77 -5.34 8.89
CA ALA A 42 -10.51 -6.18 9.82
C ALA A 42 -11.85 -6.65 9.28
N VAL A 43 -12.47 -5.88 8.35
CA VAL A 43 -13.81 -6.16 7.85
C VAL A 43 -13.86 -6.54 6.37
N HIS A 44 -12.80 -6.28 5.62
CA HIS A 44 -12.75 -6.58 4.18
C HIS A 44 -11.50 -7.38 3.83
N SER A 45 -11.60 -8.20 2.78
CA SER A 45 -10.45 -8.88 2.19
C SER A 45 -9.91 -8.06 1.03
N TYR A 46 -8.61 -7.85 1.00
CA TYR A 46 -7.92 -7.12 -0.07
C TYR A 46 -6.90 -8.01 -0.75
N ASP A 47 -6.67 -7.76 -2.04
CA ASP A 47 -5.63 -8.44 -2.82
C ASP A 47 -4.31 -7.68 -2.73
N LEU A 48 -4.38 -6.36 -2.57
CA LEU A 48 -3.21 -5.49 -2.50
C LEU A 48 -3.48 -4.31 -1.56
N VAL A 49 -2.48 -3.97 -0.76
CA VAL A 49 -2.45 -2.74 0.02
C VAL A 49 -1.29 -1.89 -0.49
N VAL A 50 -1.58 -0.66 -0.92
CA VAL A 50 -0.58 0.33 -1.33
C VAL A 50 -0.56 1.40 -0.26
N SER A 51 0.53 1.51 0.49
CA SER A 51 0.59 2.36 1.69
C SER A 51 1.82 3.23 1.72
N ASP A 52 1.65 4.47 2.17
CA ASP A 52 2.79 5.28 2.58
C ASP A 52 3.49 4.61 3.76
N LEU A 53 4.80 4.77 3.85
CA LEU A 53 5.59 4.25 4.97
C LEU A 53 5.39 5.11 6.21
N ARG A 54 5.46 6.42 6.06
CA ARG A 54 5.41 7.33 7.19
C ARG A 54 4.08 8.06 7.27
N MET A 55 3.34 7.79 8.33
CA MET A 55 2.08 8.43 8.63
C MET A 55 2.00 8.70 10.14
N PRO A 56 1.23 9.73 10.56
CA PRO A 56 1.03 9.97 11.99
C PRO A 56 0.38 8.78 12.69
N GLU A 57 0.78 8.53 13.92
CA GLU A 57 0.25 7.53 14.84
C GLU A 57 0.51 6.09 14.41
N VAL A 58 -0.05 5.64 13.29
CA VAL A 58 0.10 4.27 12.79
C VAL A 58 0.75 4.31 11.43
N ASP A 59 1.97 3.79 11.33
CA ASP A 59 2.78 3.83 10.13
C ASP A 59 2.72 2.52 9.31
N GLY A 60 3.50 2.48 8.23
CA GLY A 60 3.55 1.32 7.34
C GLY A 60 4.05 0.05 8.02
N ILE A 61 4.93 0.15 9.01
CA ILE A 61 5.42 -1.00 9.76
C ILE A 61 4.28 -1.66 10.52
N GLN A 62 3.44 -0.86 11.15
CA GLN A 62 2.31 -1.37 11.90
C GLN A 62 1.25 -2.00 10.99
N ILE A 63 1.05 -1.44 9.80
CA ILE A 63 0.19 -2.05 8.78
C ILE A 63 0.75 -3.42 8.36
N TYR A 64 2.06 -3.50 8.11
CA TYR A 64 2.72 -4.76 7.76
C TYR A 64 2.48 -5.82 8.84
N ARG A 65 2.69 -5.45 10.11
CA ARG A 65 2.49 -6.36 11.23
C ARG A 65 1.03 -6.82 11.35
N ALA A 66 0.08 -5.91 11.15
CA ALA A 66 -1.33 -6.25 11.18
C ALA A 66 -1.69 -7.28 10.09
N ILE A 67 -1.11 -7.13 8.90
CA ILE A 67 -1.30 -8.09 7.81
C ILE A 67 -0.69 -9.44 8.18
N GLN A 68 0.52 -9.46 8.76
CA GLN A 68 1.20 -10.71 9.12
C GLN A 68 0.49 -11.50 10.23
N GLU A 69 -0.24 -10.82 11.08
CA GLU A 69 -1.00 -11.46 12.16
C GLU A 69 -2.29 -12.12 11.65
N ARG A 70 -2.70 -11.86 10.42
CA ARG A 70 -3.92 -12.42 9.86
C ARG A 70 -3.63 -13.80 9.24
N PRO A 71 -4.64 -14.69 9.22
CA PRO A 71 -4.49 -15.95 8.50
C PRO A 71 -4.43 -15.72 6.98
N ALA A 72 -3.80 -16.64 6.27
CA ALA A 72 -3.81 -16.61 4.81
C ALA A 72 -5.23 -16.85 4.27
N PRO A 73 -5.60 -16.29 3.09
CA PRO A 73 -4.72 -15.49 2.23
C PRO A 73 -4.53 -14.06 2.76
N ARG A 74 -3.33 -13.54 2.57
CA ARG A 74 -2.98 -12.16 2.96
C ARG A 74 -2.84 -11.30 1.72
N PRO A 75 -3.18 -10.01 1.80
CA PRO A 75 -2.92 -9.11 0.67
C PRO A 75 -1.42 -8.96 0.44
N ALA A 76 -1.04 -8.72 -0.82
CA ALA A 76 0.29 -8.21 -1.12
C ALA A 76 0.40 -6.79 -0.58
N LEU A 77 1.61 -6.33 -0.33
CA LEU A 77 1.85 -4.99 0.21
C LEU A 77 2.90 -4.27 -0.63
N LEU A 78 2.60 -3.05 -1.01
CA LEU A 78 3.49 -2.15 -1.72
C LEU A 78 3.61 -0.86 -0.92
N PHE A 79 4.83 -0.45 -0.59
CA PHE A 79 5.05 0.81 0.09
C PHE A 79 5.36 1.94 -0.90
N MET A 80 4.91 3.14 -0.53
CA MET A 80 5.27 4.39 -1.18
C MET A 80 6.16 5.16 -0.24
N SER A 81 7.26 5.75 -0.72
CA SER A 81 8.20 6.44 0.13
C SER A 81 8.70 7.73 -0.51
N GLY A 82 8.63 8.82 0.25
CA GLY A 82 9.30 10.07 -0.09
C GLY A 82 10.80 9.97 0.17
N PHE A 83 11.54 10.87 -0.46
CA PHE A 83 12.99 10.88 -0.44
C PHE A 83 13.58 10.94 0.98
N THR A 84 12.96 11.73 1.84
CA THR A 84 13.48 12.01 3.18
C THR A 84 13.13 10.94 4.20
N ASN A 85 12.27 9.99 3.85
CA ASN A 85 11.74 9.02 4.80
C ASN A 85 12.33 7.62 4.65
N ALA A 86 13.01 7.34 3.53
CA ALA A 86 13.43 5.98 3.20
C ALA A 86 14.50 5.44 4.15
N ALA A 87 15.45 6.28 4.57
CA ALA A 87 16.62 5.81 5.31
C ALA A 87 16.27 5.16 6.64
N GLU A 88 15.34 5.71 7.39
CA GLU A 88 14.97 5.15 8.69
C GLU A 88 14.22 3.83 8.61
N PHE A 89 13.63 3.55 7.44
CA PHE A 89 12.88 2.31 7.21
C PHE A 89 13.70 1.21 6.53
N VAL A 90 14.95 1.48 6.14
CA VAL A 90 15.77 0.52 5.39
C VAL A 90 15.91 -0.83 6.09
N PRO A 91 16.23 -0.90 7.40
CA PRO A 91 16.33 -2.20 8.05
C PRO A 91 15.03 -3.00 8.00
N PHE A 92 13.91 -2.33 8.23
CA PHE A 92 12.60 -2.95 8.15
C PHE A 92 12.29 -3.47 6.75
N LEU A 93 12.53 -2.64 5.72
CA LEU A 93 12.24 -3.01 4.34
C LEU A 93 13.07 -4.21 3.87
N ARG A 94 14.31 -4.31 4.28
CA ARG A 94 15.17 -5.46 3.97
C ARG A 94 14.63 -6.74 4.59
N GLU A 95 14.22 -6.66 5.84
CA GLU A 95 13.71 -7.82 6.57
C GLU A 95 12.35 -8.25 6.02
N ALA A 96 11.47 -7.32 5.73
CA ALA A 96 10.12 -7.61 5.23
C ALA A 96 10.12 -8.10 3.79
N GLY A 97 11.10 -7.66 2.99
CA GLY A 97 11.16 -8.02 1.57
C GLY A 97 10.05 -7.42 0.72
N THR A 98 9.37 -6.38 1.21
CA THR A 98 8.27 -5.73 0.50
C THR A 98 8.80 -4.76 -0.55
N PRO A 99 8.16 -4.69 -1.74
CA PRO A 99 8.53 -3.70 -2.74
C PRO A 99 8.19 -2.28 -2.29
N VAL A 100 8.95 -1.32 -2.79
CA VAL A 100 8.80 0.11 -2.50
C VAL A 100 8.88 0.88 -3.80
N VAL A 101 7.98 1.85 -3.99
CA VAL A 101 8.07 2.83 -5.07
C VAL A 101 8.32 4.21 -4.50
N ALA A 102 9.14 4.99 -5.20
CA ALA A 102 9.51 6.32 -4.74
C ALA A 102 8.45 7.35 -5.11
N LYS A 103 8.33 8.38 -4.28
CA LYS A 103 7.58 9.61 -4.60
C LYS A 103 8.58 10.69 -5.01
N PRO A 104 8.31 11.49 -6.04
CA PRO A 104 7.17 11.43 -6.95
C PRO A 104 7.19 10.18 -7.83
N PHE A 105 5.99 9.73 -8.21
CA PHE A 105 5.85 8.43 -8.89
C PHE A 105 6.33 8.45 -10.33
N ASP A 106 7.04 7.39 -10.71
CA ASP A 106 7.15 6.95 -12.09
C ASP A 106 5.89 6.11 -12.36
N VAL A 107 4.95 6.66 -13.13
CA VAL A 107 3.65 6.03 -13.33
C VAL A 107 3.76 4.65 -14.00
N PRO A 108 4.56 4.46 -15.07
CA PRO A 108 4.74 3.12 -15.63
C PRO A 108 5.32 2.12 -14.63
N GLU A 109 6.26 2.54 -13.78
CA GLU A 109 6.82 1.66 -12.75
C GLU A 109 5.76 1.27 -11.72
N LEU A 110 5.00 2.24 -11.23
CA LEU A 110 3.94 1.97 -10.25
C LEU A 110 2.94 0.96 -10.81
N ARG A 111 2.48 1.17 -12.04
CA ARG A 111 1.52 0.28 -12.70
C ARG A 111 2.08 -1.12 -12.91
N ARG A 112 3.35 -1.22 -13.30
CA ARG A 112 4.01 -2.51 -13.51
C ARG A 112 4.14 -3.30 -12.21
N VAL A 113 4.55 -2.65 -11.13
CA VAL A 113 4.69 -3.32 -9.84
C VAL A 113 3.34 -3.77 -9.31
N VAL A 114 2.31 -2.92 -9.43
CA VAL A 114 0.94 -3.28 -9.01
C VAL A 114 0.42 -4.47 -9.79
N ALA A 115 0.56 -4.48 -11.10
CA ALA A 115 0.12 -5.60 -11.95
C ALA A 115 0.83 -6.90 -11.55
N ARG A 116 2.13 -6.83 -11.30
CA ARG A 116 2.90 -8.00 -10.87
C ARG A 116 2.40 -8.53 -9.52
N LEU A 117 2.16 -7.65 -8.56
CA LEU A 117 1.69 -8.05 -7.22
C LEU A 117 0.28 -8.61 -7.25
N LEU A 118 -0.54 -8.18 -8.19
CA LEU A 118 -1.89 -8.73 -8.38
C LEU A 118 -1.90 -10.01 -9.21
N GLY A 119 -0.76 -10.44 -9.73
CA GLY A 119 -0.69 -11.61 -10.60
C GLY A 119 -1.23 -11.37 -12.01
N GLU A 120 -1.32 -10.12 -12.43
CA GLU A 120 -1.72 -9.75 -13.79
C GLU A 120 -0.53 -9.86 -14.73
N ALA A 121 -0.77 -10.36 -15.93
CA ALA A 121 0.28 -10.51 -16.94
C ALA A 121 0.67 -9.18 -17.56
#